data_547c63ffc474ba9e442c1aaa263c6e39
#
_entry.id   547c63ffc474ba9e442c1aaa263c6e39
#
_cell.length_a   1.000
_cell.length_b   1.000
_cell.length_c   1.000
_cell.angle_alpha   90.00
_cell.angle_beta   90.00
_cell.angle_gamma   90.00
#
_symmetry.space_group_name_H-M   'P 1'
#
loop_
_entity.id
_entity.type
_entity.pdbx_description
1 polymer ?
#
loop_
_entity_poly.entity_id
_entity_poly.type
_entity_poly.pdbx_seq_one_letter_code
_entity_poly.pdbx_strand_id
1 'polypeptide(L)'
;MMISPKNFLAELLLSHGPIRASELLARDQYESLRPELLAIGLKHKRHRRTRLNESLTILLESRATIWLQIQEELRWLSKPREEETKEILETNNLIAPSANNPTATVFIDGCDPKIIHEYARSLSQNMLSIDLIFDGWIYSAAPIEGEPIRNDFIHSRKFLRVDRSDYANQIRIMGNKVKELSPLVALSTA
;
A
#
# COMPACT_ATOMS: atom_id res chain seq x y z
N MET A 1 8.42 24.71 15.84
CA MET A 1 7.64 25.11 14.66
C MET A 1 6.69 23.95 14.34
N MET A 2 5.38 24.12 14.54
CA MET A 2 4.41 23.04 14.22
C MET A 2 4.27 22.96 12.71
N ILE A 3 4.63 21.82 12.13
CA ILE A 3 4.40 21.55 10.71
C ILE A 3 2.88 21.35 10.53
N SER A 4 2.28 22.02 9.54
CA SER A 4 0.88 21.79 9.19
C SER A 4 0.67 20.32 8.78
N PRO A 5 -0.41 19.65 9.24
CA PRO A 5 -0.71 18.26 8.84
C PRO A 5 -0.72 18.05 7.33
N LYS A 6 -1.21 19.04 6.58
CA LYS A 6 -1.21 19.03 5.12
C LYS A 6 0.20 19.00 4.53
N ASN A 7 1.10 19.84 5.03
CA ASN A 7 2.48 19.90 4.56
C ASN A 7 3.24 18.63 4.95
N PHE A 8 3.03 18.13 6.15
CA PHE A 8 3.63 16.89 6.62
C PHE A 8 3.26 15.69 5.74
N LEU A 9 1.96 15.50 5.46
CA LEU A 9 1.54 14.42 4.56
C LEU A 9 1.99 14.66 3.11
N ALA A 10 2.07 15.91 2.65
CA ALA A 10 2.59 16.22 1.32
C ALA A 10 4.06 15.82 1.18
N GLU A 11 4.89 16.05 2.20
CA GLU A 11 6.29 15.60 2.22
C GLU A 11 6.40 14.08 2.18
N LEU A 12 5.55 13.36 2.94
CA LEU A 12 5.49 11.90 2.89
C LEU A 12 5.06 11.38 1.52
N LEU A 13 4.19 12.09 0.81
CA LEU A 13 3.75 11.72 -0.54
C LEU A 13 4.84 11.88 -1.60
N LEU A 14 5.72 12.86 -1.43
CA LEU A 14 6.84 13.13 -2.33
C LEU A 14 8.06 12.26 -2.05
N SER A 15 8.06 11.53 -0.94
CA SER A 15 9.19 10.70 -0.52
C SER A 15 8.93 9.21 -0.79
N HIS A 16 9.99 8.44 -0.93
CA HIS A 16 9.98 7.01 -1.15
C HIS A 16 10.71 6.24 -0.05
N GLY A 17 10.46 4.94 0.02
CA GLY A 17 11.14 4.04 0.93
C GLY A 17 10.46 3.90 2.29
N PRO A 18 11.10 3.18 3.23
CA PRO A 18 10.51 2.81 4.50
C PRO A 18 10.25 4.02 5.41
N ILE A 19 9.25 3.91 6.26
CA ILE A 19 8.98 4.84 7.36
C ILE A 19 9.99 4.59 8.47
N ARG A 20 10.55 5.65 9.03
CA ARG A 20 11.50 5.61 10.15
C ARG A 20 10.81 5.97 11.45
N ALA A 21 11.32 5.46 12.57
CA ALA A 21 10.80 5.79 13.89
C ALA A 21 10.83 7.31 14.19
N SER A 22 11.83 8.02 13.67
CA SER A 22 11.96 9.48 13.82
C SER A 22 10.88 10.29 13.07
N GLU A 23 10.13 9.66 12.20
CA GLU A 23 9.04 10.28 11.42
C GLU A 23 7.66 10.05 12.07
N LEU A 24 7.64 9.28 13.16
CA LEU A 24 6.41 9.03 13.91
C LEU A 24 6.12 10.18 14.87
N LEU A 25 4.86 10.55 14.95
CA LEU A 25 4.39 11.51 15.93
C LEU A 25 4.22 10.82 17.29
N ALA A 26 4.56 11.51 18.34
CA ALA A 26 4.17 11.09 19.68
C ALA A 26 2.63 10.98 19.77
N ARG A 27 2.14 10.08 20.62
CA ARG A 27 0.70 9.79 20.72
C ARG A 27 -0.16 11.04 20.88
N ASP A 28 0.19 11.91 21.82
CA ASP A 28 -0.59 13.12 22.10
C ASP A 28 -0.61 14.09 20.91
N GLN A 29 0.51 14.19 20.21
CA GLN A 29 0.61 14.98 18.97
C GLN A 29 -0.26 14.37 17.89
N TYR A 30 -0.18 13.04 17.72
CA TYR A 30 -1.00 12.35 16.73
C TYR A 30 -2.50 12.50 17.03
N GLU A 31 -2.94 12.28 18.27
CA GLU A 31 -4.35 12.43 18.66
C GLU A 31 -4.88 13.83 18.38
N SER A 32 -4.10 14.86 18.64
CA SER A 32 -4.49 16.26 18.38
C SER A 32 -4.67 16.56 16.89
N LEU A 33 -3.86 15.95 16.03
CA LEU A 33 -3.85 16.16 14.57
C LEU A 33 -4.65 15.10 13.79
N ARG A 34 -5.00 14.00 14.44
CA ARG A 34 -5.63 12.83 13.84
C ARG A 34 -6.85 13.13 12.96
N PRO A 35 -7.83 13.95 13.39
CA PRO A 35 -9.01 14.21 12.56
C PRO A 35 -8.64 14.81 11.20
N GLU A 36 -7.70 15.75 11.18
CA GLU A 36 -7.23 16.39 9.95
C GLU A 36 -6.39 15.43 9.10
N LEU A 37 -5.44 14.71 9.73
CA LEU A 37 -4.60 13.71 9.05
C LEU A 37 -5.43 12.61 8.40
N LEU A 38 -6.45 12.11 9.09
CA LEU A 38 -7.36 11.09 8.52
C LEU A 38 -8.19 11.66 7.38
N ALA A 39 -8.72 12.89 7.49
CA ALA A 39 -9.49 13.50 6.42
C ALA A 39 -8.66 13.64 5.12
N ILE A 40 -7.42 14.11 5.24
CA ILE A 40 -6.49 14.24 4.11
C ILE A 40 -6.13 12.85 3.58
N GLY A 41 -5.80 11.90 4.46
CA GLY A 41 -5.44 10.54 4.09
C GLY A 41 -6.57 9.79 3.39
N LEU A 42 -7.82 9.93 3.85
CA LEU A 42 -9.00 9.35 3.20
C LEU A 42 -9.22 9.94 1.80
N LYS A 43 -9.08 11.25 1.65
CA LYS A 43 -9.16 11.90 0.34
C LYS A 43 -8.08 11.36 -0.60
N HIS A 44 -6.84 11.24 -0.12
CA HIS A 44 -5.74 10.67 -0.89
C HIS A 44 -6.02 9.21 -1.29
N LYS A 45 -6.47 8.36 -0.36
CA LYS A 45 -6.81 6.96 -0.62
C LYS A 45 -7.91 6.80 -1.68
N ARG A 46 -8.91 7.70 -1.71
CA ARG A 46 -10.00 7.65 -2.72
C ARG A 46 -9.47 7.72 -4.16
N HIS A 47 -8.47 8.54 -4.44
CA HIS A 47 -7.89 8.69 -5.78
C HIS A 47 -6.97 7.53 -6.17
N ARG A 48 -6.59 6.69 -5.21
CA ARG A 48 -5.68 5.54 -5.40
C ARG A 48 -6.39 4.20 -5.29
N ARG A 49 -7.69 4.22 -5.01
CA ARG A 49 -8.52 3.04 -4.86
C ARG A 49 -9.32 2.80 -6.13
N THR A 50 -9.23 1.59 -6.67
CA THR A 50 -9.96 1.14 -7.85
C THR A 50 -10.73 -0.13 -7.53
N ARG A 51 -12.02 -0.15 -7.82
CA ARG A 51 -12.83 -1.36 -7.73
C ARG A 51 -12.64 -2.15 -9.01
N LEU A 52 -12.19 -3.39 -8.90
CA LEU A 52 -11.92 -4.27 -10.05
C LEU A 52 -13.16 -5.05 -10.46
N ASN A 53 -13.91 -5.53 -9.47
CA ASN A 53 -15.22 -6.20 -9.64
C ASN A 53 -16.03 -6.06 -8.34
N GLU A 54 -17.10 -6.83 -8.19
CA GLU A 54 -17.97 -6.78 -7.02
C GLU A 54 -17.27 -7.20 -5.73
N SER A 55 -16.25 -8.05 -5.83
CA SER A 55 -15.55 -8.66 -4.68
C SER A 55 -14.11 -8.15 -4.49
N LEU A 56 -13.54 -7.44 -5.45
CA LEU A 56 -12.15 -7.01 -5.39
C LEU A 56 -12.01 -5.50 -5.53
N THR A 57 -11.31 -4.92 -4.58
CA THR A 57 -10.88 -3.52 -4.61
C THR A 57 -9.37 -3.46 -4.40
N ILE A 58 -8.67 -2.66 -5.18
CA ILE A 58 -7.24 -2.42 -5.02
C ILE A 58 -6.97 -0.99 -4.56
N LEU A 59 -6.01 -0.84 -3.66
CA LEU A 59 -5.46 0.44 -3.22
C LEU A 59 -3.98 0.46 -3.58
N LEU A 60 -3.58 1.38 -4.47
CA LEU A 60 -2.17 1.66 -4.69
C LEU A 60 -1.60 2.38 -3.46
N GLU A 61 -0.63 1.75 -2.81
CA GLU A 61 -0.04 2.29 -1.60
C GLU A 61 0.86 3.49 -1.91
N SER A 62 1.02 4.32 -0.91
CA SER A 62 1.97 5.43 -0.88
C SER A 62 2.62 5.46 0.49
N ARG A 63 3.72 6.15 0.60
CA ARG A 63 4.39 6.30 1.89
C ARG A 63 3.47 6.93 2.95
N ALA A 64 2.60 7.87 2.55
CA ALA A 64 1.61 8.47 3.45
C ALA A 64 0.53 7.47 3.91
N THR A 65 0.09 6.52 3.06
CA THR A 65 -0.89 5.51 3.46
C THR A 65 -0.29 4.53 4.48
N ILE A 66 0.98 4.15 4.29
CA ILE A 66 1.71 3.29 5.22
C ILE A 66 1.98 4.01 6.55
N TRP A 67 2.42 5.27 6.49
CA TRP A 67 2.63 6.06 7.70
C TRP A 67 1.35 6.19 8.55
N LEU A 68 0.22 6.49 7.91
CA LEU A 68 -1.07 6.54 8.60
C LEU A 68 -1.46 5.19 9.22
N GLN A 69 -1.19 4.08 8.56
CA GLN A 69 -1.47 2.76 9.08
C GLN A 69 -0.62 2.49 10.33
N ILE A 70 0.69 2.75 10.28
CA ILE A 70 1.60 2.61 11.43
C ILE A 70 1.12 3.46 12.61
N GLN A 71 0.75 4.73 12.38
CA GLN A 71 0.27 5.62 13.45
C GLN A 71 -1.04 5.12 14.07
N GLU A 72 -1.98 4.59 13.27
CA GLU A 72 -3.22 4.01 13.79
C GLU A 72 -2.95 2.72 14.58
N GLU A 73 -2.03 1.86 14.16
CA GLU A 73 -1.64 0.67 14.92
C GLU A 73 -0.99 1.03 16.26
N LEU A 74 -0.02 1.94 16.25
CA LEU A 74 0.64 2.42 17.48
C LEU A 74 -0.35 3.09 18.44
N ARG A 75 -1.36 3.76 17.92
CA ARG A 75 -2.41 4.41 18.71
C ARG A 75 -3.18 3.42 19.60
N TRP A 76 -3.40 2.18 19.13
CA TRP A 76 -4.10 1.16 19.91
C TRP A 76 -3.27 0.63 21.09
N LEU A 77 -1.96 0.81 21.06
CA LEU A 77 -1.09 0.45 22.16
C LEU A 77 -1.07 1.60 23.18
N SER A 78 -1.41 1.33 24.44
CA SER A 78 -1.46 2.36 25.48
C SER A 78 -0.09 2.99 25.73
N LYS A 79 0.97 2.18 25.73
CA LYS A 79 2.38 2.57 25.84
C LYS A 79 3.21 1.58 25.02
N PRO A 80 3.41 1.83 23.70
CA PRO A 80 4.18 0.93 22.88
C PRO A 80 5.62 0.84 23.38
N ARG A 81 6.12 -0.37 23.58
CA ARG A 81 7.52 -0.63 23.83
C ARG A 81 8.33 -0.42 22.57
N GLU A 82 9.62 -0.25 22.69
CA GLU A 82 10.50 -0.06 21.53
C GLU A 82 10.43 -1.25 20.55
N GLU A 83 10.39 -2.47 21.09
CA GLU A 83 10.26 -3.70 20.32
C GLU A 83 8.94 -3.76 19.53
N GLU A 84 7.82 -3.37 20.17
CA GLU A 84 6.50 -3.34 19.52
C GLU A 84 6.47 -2.30 18.40
N THR A 85 7.07 -1.13 18.64
CA THR A 85 7.19 -0.08 17.62
C THR A 85 8.04 -0.56 16.45
N LYS A 86 9.14 -1.24 16.73
CA LYS A 86 10.03 -1.82 15.71
C LYS A 86 9.30 -2.87 14.89
N GLU A 87 8.59 -3.80 15.53
CA GLU A 87 7.82 -4.86 14.85
C GLU A 87 6.74 -4.26 13.93
N ILE A 88 5.99 -3.26 14.41
CA ILE A 88 4.98 -2.56 13.59
C ILE A 88 5.63 -1.87 12.39
N LEU A 89 6.77 -1.20 12.60
CA LEU A 89 7.51 -0.56 11.51
C LEU A 89 8.00 -1.58 10.48
N GLU A 90 8.63 -2.67 10.92
CA GLU A 90 9.15 -3.72 10.04
C GLU A 90 8.03 -4.34 9.22
N THR A 91 6.92 -4.73 9.86
CA THR A 91 5.77 -5.34 9.19
C THR A 91 5.15 -4.41 8.14
N ASN A 92 4.89 -3.17 8.51
CA ASN A 92 4.25 -2.23 7.58
C ASN A 92 5.21 -1.76 6.48
N ASN A 93 6.50 -1.68 6.74
CA ASN A 93 7.49 -1.32 5.74
C ASN A 93 7.70 -2.39 4.65
N LEU A 94 7.25 -3.64 4.86
CA LEU A 94 7.20 -4.63 3.79
C LEU A 94 6.35 -4.16 2.60
N ILE A 95 5.32 -3.36 2.86
CA ILE A 95 4.43 -2.83 1.84
C ILE A 95 4.70 -1.34 1.50
N ALA A 96 5.77 -0.77 2.02
CA ALA A 96 6.16 0.60 1.67
C ALA A 96 6.65 0.65 0.20
N PRO A 97 6.05 1.50 -0.65
CA PRO A 97 6.44 1.58 -2.05
C PRO A 97 7.80 2.27 -2.21
N SER A 98 8.54 1.84 -3.22
CA SER A 98 9.74 2.55 -3.71
C SER A 98 9.50 3.13 -5.11
N ALA A 99 10.44 3.91 -5.61
CA ALA A 99 10.34 4.50 -6.95
C ALA A 99 10.17 3.43 -8.05
N ASN A 100 10.86 2.28 -7.90
CA ASN A 100 10.85 1.20 -8.89
C ASN A 100 9.91 0.04 -8.53
N ASN A 101 9.44 -0.02 -7.29
CA ASN A 101 8.61 -1.10 -6.80
C ASN A 101 7.33 -0.53 -6.15
N PRO A 102 6.34 -0.13 -6.95
CA PRO A 102 5.03 0.24 -6.42
C PRO A 102 4.38 -0.97 -5.74
N THR A 103 3.63 -0.71 -4.71
CA THR A 103 2.92 -1.71 -3.92
C THR A 103 1.42 -1.43 -3.90
N ALA A 104 0.64 -2.46 -3.70
CA ALA A 104 -0.80 -2.37 -3.64
C ALA A 104 -1.36 -3.28 -2.56
N THR A 105 -2.45 -2.86 -1.94
CA THR A 105 -3.28 -3.69 -1.08
C THR A 105 -4.53 -4.08 -1.85
N VAL A 106 -4.77 -5.37 -1.99
CA VAL A 106 -6.02 -5.93 -2.52
C VAL A 106 -6.94 -6.23 -1.36
N PHE A 107 -8.13 -5.66 -1.40
CA PHE A 107 -9.20 -5.97 -0.47
C PHE A 107 -10.15 -6.94 -1.16
N ILE A 108 -10.45 -8.04 -0.48
CA ILE A 108 -11.44 -9.01 -0.92
C ILE A 108 -12.72 -8.64 -0.17
N ASP A 109 -13.61 -7.94 -0.87
CA ASP A 109 -14.88 -7.46 -0.34
C ASP A 109 -15.94 -8.55 -0.53
N GLY A 110 -16.69 -8.86 0.51
CA GLY A 110 -17.79 -9.84 0.39
C GLY A 110 -18.24 -10.32 1.75
N CYS A 111 -19.51 -10.74 1.80
CA CYS A 111 -20.11 -11.34 2.99
C CYS A 111 -20.01 -12.87 3.00
N ASP A 112 -19.68 -13.48 1.84
CA ASP A 112 -19.55 -14.94 1.73
C ASP A 112 -18.08 -15.37 1.98
N PRO A 113 -17.83 -16.11 3.07
CA PRO A 113 -16.49 -16.63 3.38
C PRO A 113 -15.89 -17.49 2.27
N LYS A 114 -16.72 -18.17 1.46
CA LYS A 114 -16.25 -19.00 0.34
C LYS A 114 -15.62 -18.16 -0.74
N ILE A 115 -16.24 -17.04 -1.09
CA ILE A 115 -15.70 -16.08 -2.08
C ILE A 115 -14.37 -15.51 -1.60
N ILE A 116 -14.31 -15.10 -0.32
CA ILE A 116 -13.06 -14.57 0.27
C ILE A 116 -11.96 -15.64 0.18
N HIS A 117 -12.28 -16.89 0.52
CA HIS A 117 -11.33 -18.00 0.48
C HIS A 117 -10.82 -18.30 -0.93
N GLU A 118 -11.72 -18.33 -1.90
CA GLU A 118 -11.38 -18.58 -3.30
C GLU A 118 -10.46 -17.53 -3.86
N TYR A 119 -10.78 -16.24 -3.69
CA TYR A 119 -9.91 -15.16 -4.16
C TYR A 119 -8.57 -15.13 -3.42
N ALA A 120 -8.57 -15.28 -2.10
CA ALA A 120 -7.34 -15.28 -1.31
C ALA A 120 -6.41 -16.42 -1.74
N ARG A 121 -6.96 -17.63 -1.99
CA ARG A 121 -6.21 -18.77 -2.49
C ARG A 121 -5.69 -18.54 -3.90
N SER A 122 -6.56 -18.06 -4.81
CA SER A 122 -6.21 -17.81 -6.20
C SER A 122 -5.08 -16.79 -6.35
N LEU A 123 -5.10 -15.71 -5.57
CA LEU A 123 -4.02 -14.71 -5.50
C LEU A 123 -2.73 -15.31 -4.93
N SER A 124 -2.83 -16.09 -3.84
CA SER A 124 -1.65 -16.68 -3.18
C SER A 124 -0.98 -17.78 -4.01
N GLN A 125 -1.75 -18.47 -4.87
CA GLN A 125 -1.26 -19.54 -5.74
C GLN A 125 -0.95 -19.07 -7.16
N ASN A 126 -0.94 -17.76 -7.40
CA ASN A 126 -0.76 -17.16 -8.74
C ASN A 126 -1.73 -17.67 -9.81
N MET A 127 -2.91 -18.19 -9.41
CA MET A 127 -3.99 -18.57 -10.34
C MET A 127 -4.79 -17.36 -10.82
N LEU A 128 -4.71 -16.26 -10.09
CA LEU A 128 -5.25 -14.96 -10.45
C LEU A 128 -4.12 -13.94 -10.28
N SER A 129 -3.79 -13.24 -11.35
CA SER A 129 -2.84 -12.13 -11.33
C SER A 129 -3.57 -10.80 -11.40
N ILE A 130 -2.94 -9.78 -10.88
CA ILE A 130 -3.37 -8.39 -10.99
C ILE A 130 -2.28 -7.63 -11.72
N ASP A 131 -2.63 -7.07 -12.86
CA ASP A 131 -1.72 -6.30 -13.66
C ASP A 131 -1.93 -4.81 -13.42
N LEU A 132 -0.84 -4.10 -13.23
CA LEU A 132 -0.82 -2.64 -13.16
C LEU A 132 -0.29 -2.09 -14.48
N ILE A 133 -1.02 -1.14 -15.05
CA ILE A 133 -0.64 -0.51 -16.32
C ILE A 133 -0.10 0.89 -16.04
N PHE A 134 1.19 1.09 -16.33
CA PHE A 134 1.86 2.38 -16.23
C PHE A 134 2.39 2.79 -17.60
N ASP A 135 2.00 3.95 -18.09
CA ASP A 135 2.46 4.50 -19.39
C ASP A 135 2.28 3.54 -20.57
N GLY A 136 1.22 2.72 -20.52
CA GLY A 136 0.93 1.71 -21.57
C GLY A 136 1.67 0.38 -21.40
N TRP A 137 2.52 0.25 -20.39
CA TRP A 137 3.20 -1.00 -20.05
C TRP A 137 2.45 -1.78 -18.98
N ILE A 138 2.41 -3.10 -19.15
CA ILE A 138 1.73 -4.03 -18.24
C ILE A 138 2.78 -4.64 -17.32
N TYR A 139 2.53 -4.55 -16.03
CA TYR A 139 3.36 -5.13 -14.97
C TYR A 139 2.51 -6.04 -14.10
N SER A 140 2.83 -7.32 -14.10
CA SER A 140 2.17 -8.26 -13.19
C SER A 140 2.61 -8.05 -11.76
N ALA A 141 1.65 -7.91 -10.87
CA ALA A 141 1.90 -7.76 -9.45
C ALA A 141 2.03 -9.14 -8.79
N ALA A 142 3.10 -9.34 -8.03
CA ALA A 142 3.34 -10.55 -7.26
C ALA A 142 3.00 -10.34 -5.78
N PRO A 143 2.55 -11.38 -5.06
CA PRO A 143 2.38 -11.34 -3.61
C PRO A 143 3.71 -10.96 -2.93
N ILE A 144 3.62 -10.14 -1.87
CA ILE A 144 4.79 -9.81 -1.05
C ILE A 144 5.11 -11.00 -0.16
N GLU A 145 6.35 -11.51 -0.26
CA GLU A 145 6.85 -12.56 0.61
C GLU A 145 6.98 -12.07 2.05
N GLY A 146 6.75 -12.97 3.02
CA GLY A 146 6.83 -12.65 4.45
C GLY A 146 5.50 -12.18 5.07
N GLU A 147 4.42 -12.14 4.30
CA GLU A 147 3.08 -12.00 4.88
C GLU A 147 2.84 -13.18 5.84
N PRO A 148 2.51 -12.93 7.13
CA PRO A 148 2.28 -14.02 8.08
C PRO A 148 1.06 -14.83 7.63
N ILE A 149 1.31 -15.98 7.01
CA ILE A 149 0.28 -16.96 6.67
C ILE A 149 -0.09 -17.65 7.99
N ARG A 150 -1.08 -17.13 8.70
CA ARG A 150 -1.76 -17.94 9.71
C ARG A 150 -2.69 -18.89 8.96
N ASN A 151 -2.39 -20.17 8.99
CA ASN A 151 -3.11 -21.23 8.28
C ASN A 151 -4.61 -21.33 8.64
N ASP A 152 -5.02 -20.69 9.70
CA ASP A 152 -6.38 -20.68 10.28
C ASP A 152 -7.13 -19.35 10.07
N PHE A 153 -6.48 -18.33 9.47
CA PHE A 153 -7.11 -17.02 9.25
C PHE A 153 -7.07 -16.62 7.78
N ILE A 154 -8.23 -16.56 7.16
CA ILE A 154 -8.36 -16.02 5.80
C ILE A 154 -8.31 -14.50 5.88
N HIS A 155 -7.18 -13.93 5.45
CA HIS A 155 -7.08 -12.49 5.36
C HIS A 155 -7.87 -11.99 4.15
N SER A 156 -8.84 -11.11 4.39
CA SER A 156 -9.56 -10.37 3.34
C SER A 156 -8.69 -9.29 2.68
N ARG A 157 -7.40 -9.29 2.96
CA ARG A 157 -6.40 -8.38 2.37
C ARG A 157 -5.20 -9.17 1.89
N LYS A 158 -4.67 -8.79 0.73
CA LYS A 158 -3.43 -9.30 0.15
C LYS A 158 -2.56 -8.13 -0.27
N PHE A 159 -1.26 -8.26 -0.04
CA PHE A 159 -0.29 -7.25 -0.40
C PHE A 159 0.48 -7.69 -1.64
N LEU A 160 0.58 -6.80 -2.61
CA LEU A 160 1.22 -7.06 -3.89
C LEU A 160 2.33 -6.06 -4.14
N ARG A 161 3.36 -6.50 -4.84
CA ARG A 161 4.46 -5.67 -5.31
C ARG A 161 4.66 -5.84 -6.80
N VAL A 162 4.97 -4.75 -7.47
CA VAL A 162 5.37 -4.75 -8.87
C VAL A 162 6.85 -4.46 -8.95
N ASP A 163 7.58 -5.26 -9.69
CA ASP A 163 8.97 -4.95 -10.03
C ASP A 163 9.01 -4.19 -11.36
N ARG A 164 9.47 -2.94 -11.29
CA ARG A 164 9.68 -2.07 -12.46
C ARG A 164 11.15 -1.89 -12.78
N SER A 165 12.02 -2.76 -12.30
CA SER A 165 13.46 -2.66 -12.56
C SER A 165 13.79 -2.64 -14.05
N ASP A 166 13.01 -3.35 -14.88
CA ASP A 166 13.19 -3.37 -16.32
C ASP A 166 12.71 -2.08 -17.01
N TYR A 167 11.82 -1.31 -16.37
CA TYR A 167 11.29 -0.07 -16.92
C TYR A 167 12.39 1.01 -17.11
N ALA A 168 13.31 1.13 -16.18
CA ALA A 168 14.42 2.08 -16.29
C ALA A 168 15.33 1.78 -17.49
N ASN A 169 15.48 0.50 -17.87
CA ASN A 169 16.23 0.08 -19.04
C ASN A 169 15.47 0.33 -20.35
N GLN A 170 14.16 0.19 -20.33
CA GLN A 170 13.30 0.39 -21.51
C GLN A 170 13.06 1.86 -21.85
N ILE A 171 12.95 2.75 -20.85
CA ILE A 171 12.90 4.22 -21.06
C ILE A 171 14.19 4.74 -21.72
N ARG A 172 15.33 4.16 -21.41
CA ARG A 172 16.62 4.50 -22.07
C ARG A 172 16.61 4.24 -23.57
N ILE A 173 15.77 3.31 -24.04
CA ILE A 173 15.65 2.93 -25.46
C ILE A 173 14.59 3.79 -26.19
N MET A 174 13.59 4.34 -25.52
CA MET A 174 12.44 5.00 -26.16
C MET A 174 12.43 6.54 -26.09
N GLY A 175 13.39 7.19 -25.45
CA GLY A 175 13.62 8.65 -25.49
C GLY A 175 12.46 9.51 -24.95
N ASN A 176 12.70 10.09 -23.80
CA ASN A 176 12.21 11.40 -23.26
C ASN A 176 10.80 11.91 -23.63
N LYS A 177 9.73 11.17 -23.40
CA LYS A 177 8.39 11.77 -23.27
C LYS A 177 7.53 10.93 -22.31
N VAL A 178 7.73 11.12 -21.01
CA VAL A 178 6.85 10.54 -19.99
C VAL A 178 5.94 11.63 -19.45
N LYS A 179 4.64 11.55 -19.74
CA LYS A 179 3.60 12.21 -18.94
C LYS A 179 3.19 11.23 -17.85
N GLU A 180 3.14 11.69 -16.59
CA GLU A 180 2.56 10.93 -15.49
C GLU A 180 1.08 10.68 -15.78
N LEU A 181 0.76 9.48 -16.20
CA LEU A 181 -0.61 8.98 -16.29
C LEU A 181 -0.93 8.20 -15.02
N SER A 182 -2.14 8.35 -14.52
CA SER A 182 -2.64 7.49 -13.44
C SER A 182 -2.61 6.04 -13.90
N PRO A 183 -2.12 5.09 -13.08
CA PRO A 183 -2.06 3.70 -13.47
C PRO A 183 -3.46 3.13 -13.70
N LEU A 184 -3.64 2.41 -14.79
CA LEU A 184 -4.79 1.55 -15.01
C LEU A 184 -4.52 0.20 -14.36
N VAL A 185 -5.57 -0.42 -13.84
CA VAL A 185 -5.49 -1.74 -13.21
C VAL A 185 -6.37 -2.70 -13.98
N ALA A 186 -5.82 -3.83 -14.35
CA ALA A 186 -6.55 -4.91 -15.03
C ALA A 186 -6.45 -6.21 -14.22
N LEU A 187 -7.46 -7.06 -14.36
CA LEU A 187 -7.44 -8.44 -13.88
C LEU A 187 -7.13 -9.35 -15.07
N SER A 188 -6.18 -10.24 -14.88
CA SER A 188 -5.92 -11.32 -15.82
C SER A 188 -6.02 -12.68 -15.12
N THR A 189 -6.54 -13.66 -15.84
CA THR A 189 -6.53 -15.08 -15.45
C THR A 189 -5.42 -15.77 -16.22
N ALA A 190 -4.59 -16.52 -15.48
CA ALA A 190 -3.53 -17.32 -16.06
C ALA A 190 -4.08 -18.56 -16.78
#